data_e66b62382d42a5177c3e4fac8b127854
#
_entry.id   e66b62382d42a5177c3e4fac8b127854
#
_cell.length_a   1.000
_cell.length_b   1.000
_cell.length_c   1.000
_cell.angle_alpha   90.00
_cell.angle_beta   90.00
_cell.angle_gamma   90.00
#
_symmetry.space_group_name_H-M   'P 1'
#
loop_
_entity.id
_entity.type
_entity.pdbx_description
1 polymer ?
#
loop_
_entity_poly.entity_id
_entity_poly.type
_entity_poly.pdbx_seq_one_letter_code
_entity_poly.pdbx_strand_id
1 'polypeptide(L)'
;MLAYLAGAVCCGVVRLVPDTPASDEVAWLRGRVAELEGANARLRQAARDRDELAVAQLAVRDAQVAALAAQVEELRRLLGKDSGTSSKPPSSDSPYKKKPKDRSLRGRSGRRPGKQPGAESSTLRQSPDPGETVFCGPAACGCCGHGLGGEPVLGTPQKRQVFEAAPPPPPVVTEYQVAAKRCPECGEVSVGLAPPGVTGRAQYGPLVHARTALAVCANYLPVARAARLVAALTGVSISAGFAAGIRGKAARLLAPFMDRVRELLPAAPVLYADETPARCAGKLRYVHAACTEFLTATHTGDRTSEAIDSGGILPGYAGTIVRDGYKGYEHLTAALHAWCGAHGLRDLAGLHRFDPDGQVWARSMADLLLDANARAAAARSAGQAALSDADLAGIRSWYRGAVAKGLAGNAGKRTQIGKDGLRLARRFRDHEDMILRFATDLAVGFTSNQAERDVRPVKVQQRTSGGTWRTLLGLADFAVVASYLSTTAKWGIDALDALTMLFTDGPWLPPAVAPP
;
A
#
# COMPACT_ATOMS: atom_id res chain seq x y z
N MET A 1 -7.41 -52.24 -39.35
CA MET A 1 -8.50 -52.58 -40.26
C MET A 1 -7.84 -52.91 -41.60
N LEU A 2 -7.68 -54.21 -41.93
CA LEU A 2 -7.47 -54.80 -43.24
C LEU A 2 -7.12 -56.26 -43.03
N ALA A 3 -8.14 -57.03 -42.79
CA ALA A 3 -8.22 -58.47 -42.97
C ALA A 3 -9.07 -58.71 -44.22
N TYR A 4 -8.86 -59.85 -44.76
CA TYR A 4 -9.57 -60.49 -45.92
C TYR A 4 -8.94 -60.28 -47.29
N LEU A 5 -8.27 -61.33 -47.72
CA LEU A 5 -8.76 -62.16 -48.83
C LEU A 5 -7.95 -63.46 -48.91
N ALA A 6 -8.55 -64.49 -48.34
CA ALA A 6 -8.21 -65.88 -48.63
C ALA A 6 -9.30 -66.39 -49.62
N GLY A 7 -8.88 -67.18 -50.55
CA GLY A 7 -9.82 -68.03 -51.29
C GLY A 7 -9.57 -68.08 -52.79
N ALA A 8 -8.96 -69.07 -53.28
CA ALA A 8 -9.60 -70.15 -54.08
C ALA A 8 -8.54 -71.01 -54.70
N VAL A 9 -8.51 -72.27 -54.27
CA VAL A 9 -7.83 -73.40 -54.92
C VAL A 9 -8.70 -73.79 -56.08
N CYS A 10 -8.11 -73.80 -57.29
CA CYS A 10 -8.61 -74.60 -58.40
C CYS A 10 -7.50 -75.50 -58.94
N CYS A 11 -7.71 -76.79 -58.71
CA CYS A 11 -6.91 -77.85 -59.30
C CYS A 11 -6.99 -77.76 -60.85
N GLY A 12 -5.86 -77.51 -61.47
CA GLY A 12 -5.61 -77.73 -62.87
C GLY A 12 -4.36 -78.59 -63.03
N VAL A 13 -4.54 -79.86 -63.37
CA VAL A 13 -3.43 -80.76 -63.73
C VAL A 13 -2.80 -80.22 -65.00
N VAL A 14 -1.63 -79.71 -64.94
CA VAL A 14 -0.75 -79.43 -66.10
C VAL A 14 0.40 -80.36 -66.08
N ARG A 15 0.55 -81.14 -67.17
CA ARG A 15 1.64 -82.06 -67.50
C ARG A 15 2.97 -81.31 -67.33
N LEU A 16 3.87 -81.91 -66.55
CA LEU A 16 5.27 -81.56 -66.49
C LEU A 16 5.94 -81.88 -67.84
N VAL A 17 6.34 -80.84 -68.52
CA VAL A 17 7.42 -80.91 -69.49
C VAL A 17 8.69 -80.54 -68.70
N PRO A 18 9.71 -81.33 -68.68
CA PRO A 18 10.97 -80.98 -68.05
C PRO A 18 11.77 -80.09 -69.00
N ASP A 19 11.57 -78.82 -68.97
CA ASP A 19 12.57 -77.88 -69.44
C ASP A 19 13.39 -77.47 -68.23
N THR A 20 14.59 -78.06 -68.13
CA THR A 20 15.63 -77.60 -67.21
C THR A 20 16.04 -76.21 -67.68
N PRO A 21 15.82 -75.19 -66.93
CA PRO A 21 16.30 -73.86 -67.32
C PRO A 21 17.83 -73.97 -67.50
N ALA A 22 18.32 -73.37 -68.57
CA ALA A 22 19.73 -73.29 -68.84
C ALA A 22 20.44 -72.72 -67.63
N SER A 23 21.61 -73.28 -67.25
CA SER A 23 22.35 -72.85 -66.02
C SER A 23 22.55 -71.37 -65.93
N ASP A 24 22.58 -70.69 -67.05
CA ASP A 24 22.76 -69.23 -67.15
C ASP A 24 21.51 -68.41 -66.68
N GLU A 25 20.30 -68.95 -66.93
CA GLU A 25 19.06 -68.29 -66.47
C GLU A 25 18.86 -68.42 -64.97
N VAL A 26 19.21 -69.56 -64.39
CA VAL A 26 19.23 -69.76 -62.91
C VAL A 26 20.30 -68.90 -62.26
N ALA A 27 21.45 -68.73 -62.86
CA ALA A 27 22.49 -67.83 -62.36
C ALA A 27 22.06 -66.37 -62.43
N TRP A 28 21.42 -65.92 -63.51
CA TRP A 28 20.89 -64.59 -63.67
C TRP A 28 19.79 -64.30 -62.65
N LEU A 29 18.81 -65.19 -62.45
CA LEU A 29 17.76 -65.10 -61.47
C LEU A 29 18.35 -64.99 -60.03
N ARG A 30 19.35 -65.77 -59.66
CA ARG A 30 20.02 -65.68 -58.39
C ARG A 30 20.73 -64.32 -58.21
N GLY A 31 21.36 -63.78 -59.23
CA GLY A 31 21.98 -62.50 -59.26
C GLY A 31 20.90 -61.36 -59.03
N ARG A 32 19.76 -61.49 -59.71
CA ARG A 32 18.70 -60.54 -59.59
C ARG A 32 18.02 -60.58 -58.22
N VAL A 33 17.86 -61.74 -57.61
CA VAL A 33 17.35 -61.89 -56.22
C VAL A 33 18.32 -61.25 -55.24
N ALA A 34 19.62 -61.50 -55.36
CA ALA A 34 20.63 -60.88 -54.49
C ALA A 34 20.65 -59.35 -54.64
N GLU A 35 20.48 -58.81 -55.84
CA GLU A 35 20.40 -57.39 -56.11
C GLU A 35 19.15 -56.75 -55.45
N LEU A 36 17.98 -57.40 -55.57
CA LEU A 36 16.75 -56.99 -54.92
C LEU A 36 16.78 -57.09 -53.39
N GLU A 37 17.40 -58.17 -52.87
CA GLU A 37 17.60 -58.28 -51.42
C GLU A 37 18.51 -57.17 -50.90
N GLY A 38 19.61 -56.82 -51.58
CA GLY A 38 20.47 -55.73 -51.27
C GLY A 38 19.75 -54.35 -51.33
N ALA A 39 18.93 -54.16 -52.36
CA ALA A 39 18.12 -52.98 -52.48
C ALA A 39 17.08 -52.87 -51.35
N ASN A 40 16.43 -53.97 -51.00
CA ASN A 40 15.47 -54.01 -49.88
C ASN A 40 16.14 -53.79 -48.50
N ALA A 41 17.33 -54.30 -48.29
CA ALA A 41 18.14 -54.06 -47.11
C ALA A 41 18.48 -52.56 -46.98
N ARG A 42 18.91 -51.92 -48.08
CA ARG A 42 19.14 -50.44 -48.10
C ARG A 42 17.90 -49.62 -47.81
N LEU A 43 16.76 -50.00 -48.41
CA LEU A 43 15.48 -49.30 -48.14
C LEU A 43 15.03 -49.44 -46.68
N ARG A 44 15.17 -50.63 -46.11
CA ARG A 44 14.88 -50.87 -44.68
C ARG A 44 15.81 -50.07 -43.76
N GLN A 45 17.08 -49.94 -44.11
CA GLN A 45 18.00 -49.10 -43.34
C GLN A 45 17.63 -47.61 -43.44
N ALA A 46 17.41 -47.12 -44.66
CA ALA A 46 16.98 -45.72 -44.86
C ALA A 46 15.63 -45.38 -44.16
N ALA A 47 14.72 -46.37 -44.09
CA ALA A 47 13.50 -46.21 -43.31
C ALA A 47 13.77 -46.08 -41.79
N ARG A 48 14.63 -46.93 -41.23
CA ARG A 48 15.05 -46.84 -39.84
C ARG A 48 15.73 -45.52 -39.52
N ASP A 49 16.68 -45.10 -40.37
CA ASP A 49 17.42 -43.85 -40.18
C ASP A 49 16.46 -42.63 -40.20
N ARG A 50 15.45 -42.65 -41.09
CA ARG A 50 14.40 -41.63 -41.15
C ARG A 50 13.52 -41.63 -39.92
N ASP A 51 13.13 -42.81 -39.42
CA ASP A 51 12.31 -42.93 -38.21
C ASP A 51 13.08 -42.46 -36.95
N GLU A 52 14.36 -42.81 -36.85
CA GLU A 52 15.23 -42.29 -35.77
C GLU A 52 15.39 -40.78 -35.83
N LEU A 53 15.59 -40.20 -37.01
CA LEU A 53 15.64 -38.75 -37.21
C LEU A 53 14.34 -38.07 -36.82
N ALA A 54 13.20 -38.67 -37.20
CA ALA A 54 11.88 -38.15 -36.86
C ALA A 54 11.64 -38.16 -35.33
N VAL A 55 12.03 -39.24 -34.64
CA VAL A 55 11.96 -39.32 -33.17
C VAL A 55 12.84 -38.27 -32.52
N ALA A 56 14.10 -38.10 -33.01
CA ALA A 56 14.99 -37.08 -32.50
C ALA A 56 14.45 -35.66 -32.69
N GLN A 57 13.87 -35.37 -33.87
CA GLN A 57 13.22 -34.08 -34.15
C GLN A 57 11.99 -33.81 -33.26
N LEU A 58 11.17 -34.85 -33.02
CA LEU A 58 10.03 -34.74 -32.09
C LEU A 58 10.50 -34.44 -30.67
N ALA A 59 11.54 -35.11 -30.17
CA ALA A 59 12.11 -34.87 -28.85
C ALA A 59 12.62 -33.41 -28.70
N VAL A 60 13.26 -32.87 -29.72
CA VAL A 60 13.69 -31.45 -29.73
C VAL A 60 12.50 -30.49 -29.69
N ARG A 61 11.44 -30.77 -30.46
CA ARG A 61 10.23 -29.97 -30.49
C ARG A 61 9.50 -30.03 -29.15
N ASP A 62 9.39 -31.19 -28.53
CA ASP A 62 8.80 -31.36 -27.20
C ASP A 62 9.56 -30.58 -26.13
N ALA A 63 10.89 -30.58 -26.18
CA ALA A 63 11.73 -29.80 -25.31
C ALA A 63 11.51 -28.27 -25.51
N GLN A 64 11.36 -27.82 -26.76
CA GLN A 64 11.04 -26.41 -27.07
C GLN A 64 9.66 -26.02 -26.57
N VAL A 65 8.64 -26.85 -26.76
CA VAL A 65 7.27 -26.62 -26.26
C VAL A 65 7.28 -26.54 -24.75
N ALA A 66 7.99 -27.42 -24.05
CA ALA A 66 8.11 -27.38 -22.60
C ALA A 66 8.82 -26.10 -22.12
N ALA A 67 9.86 -25.65 -22.80
CA ALA A 67 10.56 -24.40 -22.48
C ALA A 67 9.65 -23.17 -22.69
N LEU A 68 8.92 -23.11 -23.78
CA LEU A 68 7.95 -22.03 -24.04
C LEU A 68 6.80 -22.03 -23.03
N ALA A 69 6.27 -23.19 -22.66
CA ALA A 69 5.25 -23.32 -21.63
C ALA A 69 5.75 -22.78 -20.28
N ALA A 70 7.00 -23.09 -19.90
CA ALA A 70 7.61 -22.57 -18.69
C ALA A 70 7.78 -21.02 -18.74
N GLN A 71 8.15 -20.46 -19.89
CA GLN A 71 8.24 -19.01 -20.09
C GLN A 71 6.89 -18.33 -19.99
N VAL A 72 5.84 -18.89 -20.59
CA VAL A 72 4.47 -18.37 -20.51
C VAL A 72 3.98 -18.36 -19.06
N GLU A 73 4.25 -19.43 -18.31
CA GLU A 73 3.86 -19.49 -16.89
C GLU A 73 4.60 -18.46 -16.04
N GLU A 74 5.89 -18.26 -16.29
CA GLU A 74 6.67 -17.21 -15.61
C GLU A 74 6.12 -15.80 -15.96
N LEU A 75 5.80 -15.53 -17.21
CA LEU A 75 5.19 -14.26 -17.63
C LEU A 75 3.82 -14.05 -16.96
N ARG A 76 2.97 -15.09 -16.89
CA ARG A 76 1.70 -15.04 -16.16
C ARG A 76 1.91 -14.72 -14.70
N ARG A 77 2.91 -15.33 -14.06
CA ARG A 77 3.26 -15.08 -12.67
C ARG A 77 3.72 -13.64 -12.46
N LEU A 78 4.60 -13.11 -13.31
CA LEU A 78 5.07 -11.73 -13.25
C LEU A 78 3.94 -10.72 -13.44
N LEU A 79 3.08 -10.94 -14.43
CA LEU A 79 1.90 -10.13 -14.68
C LEU A 79 0.85 -10.26 -13.55
N GLY A 80 0.83 -11.39 -12.86
CA GLY A 80 -0.05 -11.66 -11.72
C GLY A 80 0.38 -10.99 -10.42
N LYS A 81 1.65 -10.59 -10.27
CA LYS A 81 2.16 -9.94 -9.06
C LYS A 81 1.65 -8.51 -8.93
N ASP A 82 0.89 -8.26 -7.87
CA ASP A 82 0.36 -6.95 -7.48
C ASP A 82 0.52 -6.73 -5.96
N SER A 83 0.03 -5.61 -5.46
CA SER A 83 0.08 -5.29 -4.02
C SER A 83 -0.76 -6.21 -3.13
N GLY A 84 -1.63 -7.03 -3.71
CA GLY A 84 -2.42 -8.04 -3.00
C GLY A 84 -1.75 -9.41 -2.93
N THR A 85 -0.73 -9.66 -3.76
CA THR A 85 -0.05 -10.96 -3.91
C THR A 85 1.46 -10.87 -3.69
N SER A 86 1.97 -9.71 -3.28
CA SER A 86 3.39 -9.49 -2.98
C SER A 86 3.56 -8.28 -2.07
N SER A 87 4.76 -8.11 -1.51
CA SER A 87 5.13 -6.92 -0.73
C SER A 87 5.26 -5.63 -1.56
N LYS A 88 4.86 -5.63 -2.83
CA LYS A 88 4.86 -4.42 -3.66
C LYS A 88 3.84 -3.41 -3.13
N PRO A 89 4.18 -2.10 -3.11
CA PRO A 89 3.24 -1.09 -2.70
C PRO A 89 2.08 -0.95 -3.71
N PRO A 90 0.85 -0.60 -3.29
CA PRO A 90 -0.30 -0.42 -4.18
C PRO A 90 -0.06 0.58 -5.33
N SER A 91 0.89 1.49 -5.16
CA SER A 91 1.28 2.46 -6.21
C SER A 91 2.05 1.85 -7.38
N SER A 92 2.55 0.62 -7.24
CA SER A 92 3.21 -0.12 -8.32
C SER A 92 2.25 -0.99 -9.15
N ASP A 93 0.98 -1.09 -8.75
CA ASP A 93 -0.03 -1.82 -9.50
C ASP A 93 -0.34 -1.10 -10.81
N SER A 94 -0.53 -1.87 -11.89
CA SER A 94 -0.96 -1.32 -13.17
C SER A 94 -2.35 -0.67 -13.04
N PRO A 95 -2.55 0.58 -13.50
CA PRO A 95 -3.86 1.23 -13.47
C PRO A 95 -4.91 0.52 -14.34
N TYR A 96 -4.46 -0.27 -15.33
CA TYR A 96 -5.32 -1.01 -16.26
C TYR A 96 -5.69 -2.40 -15.76
N LYS A 97 -5.06 -2.90 -14.69
CA LYS A 97 -5.37 -4.21 -14.13
C LYS A 97 -6.66 -4.12 -13.32
N LYS A 98 -7.68 -4.93 -13.65
CA LYS A 98 -8.88 -5.07 -12.79
C LYS A 98 -8.42 -5.43 -11.38
N LYS A 99 -8.80 -4.60 -10.42
CA LYS A 99 -8.49 -4.85 -9.00
C LYS A 99 -9.04 -6.22 -8.61
N PRO A 100 -8.25 -7.10 -7.96
CA PRO A 100 -8.77 -8.34 -7.42
C PRO A 100 -9.95 -8.04 -6.50
N LYS A 101 -11.03 -8.83 -6.56
CA LYS A 101 -12.22 -8.62 -5.73
C LYS A 101 -11.94 -8.77 -4.24
N ASP A 102 -10.94 -9.56 -3.86
CA ASP A 102 -10.57 -9.81 -2.46
C ASP A 102 -9.20 -9.19 -2.16
N ARG A 103 -9.21 -8.00 -1.57
CA ARG A 103 -8.01 -7.29 -1.10
C ARG A 103 -7.68 -7.54 0.37
N SER A 104 -8.58 -8.15 1.11
CA SER A 104 -8.44 -8.41 2.53
C SER A 104 -8.43 -9.91 2.77
N LEU A 105 -7.40 -10.41 3.46
CA LEU A 105 -7.37 -11.77 4.02
C LEU A 105 -8.33 -11.92 5.22
N ARG A 106 -8.96 -10.83 5.67
CA ARG A 106 -10.05 -10.89 6.64
C ARG A 106 -11.24 -11.58 5.98
N GLY A 107 -11.77 -12.60 6.63
CA GLY A 107 -13.03 -13.22 6.24
C GLY A 107 -14.13 -12.15 6.08
N ARG A 108 -15.07 -12.38 5.18
CA ARG A 108 -16.23 -11.49 5.06
C ARG A 108 -16.94 -11.46 6.42
N SER A 109 -17.10 -10.27 6.98
CA SER A 109 -17.76 -10.09 8.29
C SER A 109 -19.26 -10.49 8.30
N GLY A 110 -19.83 -10.83 7.16
CA GLY A 110 -21.28 -11.06 7.00
C GLY A 110 -22.15 -9.82 7.20
N ARG A 111 -21.56 -8.70 7.62
CA ARG A 111 -22.27 -7.43 7.87
C ARG A 111 -22.61 -6.76 6.55
N ARG A 112 -23.80 -6.17 6.46
CA ARG A 112 -24.20 -5.39 5.29
C ARG A 112 -23.26 -4.16 5.11
N PRO A 113 -22.93 -3.78 3.87
CA PRO A 113 -22.20 -2.52 3.63
C PRO A 113 -23.00 -1.34 4.17
N GLY A 114 -22.31 -0.35 4.76
CA GLY A 114 -22.94 0.84 5.31
C GLY A 114 -22.89 0.89 6.83
N LYS A 115 -23.69 1.78 7.39
CA LYS A 115 -23.76 2.02 8.83
C LYS A 115 -24.28 0.80 9.57
N GLN A 116 -23.54 0.37 10.59
CA GLN A 116 -23.92 -0.80 11.39
C GLN A 116 -24.97 -0.41 12.44
N PRO A 117 -25.84 -1.34 12.87
CA PRO A 117 -26.76 -1.10 13.99
C PRO A 117 -25.99 -0.64 15.23
N GLY A 118 -26.49 0.37 15.92
CA GLY A 118 -25.85 0.93 17.12
C GLY A 118 -24.75 1.98 16.87
N ALA A 119 -24.34 2.20 15.61
CA ALA A 119 -23.38 3.27 15.31
C ALA A 119 -24.07 4.64 15.45
N GLU A 120 -23.40 5.59 16.12
CA GLU A 120 -23.91 6.96 16.27
C GLU A 120 -24.28 7.60 14.95
N SER A 121 -25.42 8.30 14.92
CA SER A 121 -25.91 8.96 13.74
C SER A 121 -25.10 10.22 13.43
N SER A 122 -24.48 10.29 12.26
CA SER A 122 -23.92 11.52 11.69
C SER A 122 -24.96 12.33 10.88
N THR A 123 -26.24 12.04 11.05
CA THR A 123 -27.32 12.76 10.38
C THR A 123 -27.40 14.19 10.92
N LEU A 124 -27.61 15.17 10.03
CA LEU A 124 -27.82 16.55 10.41
C LEU A 124 -28.98 16.63 11.41
N ARG A 125 -28.72 17.17 12.60
CA ARG A 125 -29.72 17.35 13.66
C ARG A 125 -30.31 18.75 13.55
N GLN A 126 -31.58 18.90 13.95
CA GLN A 126 -32.21 20.21 14.04
C GLN A 126 -31.53 21.01 15.15
N SER A 127 -31.33 22.31 14.89
CA SER A 127 -30.93 23.29 15.90
C SER A 127 -32.09 23.52 16.89
N PRO A 128 -31.82 23.53 18.19
CA PRO A 128 -32.83 23.95 19.16
C PRO A 128 -33.18 25.46 19.05
N ASP A 129 -32.21 26.25 18.56
CA ASP A 129 -32.32 27.71 18.42
C ASP A 129 -32.04 28.13 16.97
N PRO A 130 -33.04 28.15 16.08
CA PRO A 130 -32.90 28.63 14.72
C PRO A 130 -32.81 30.16 14.70
N GLY A 131 -31.91 30.73 13.88
CA GLY A 131 -31.76 32.20 13.76
C GLY A 131 -32.98 32.89 13.16
N GLU A 132 -33.80 32.17 12.39
CA GLU A 132 -35.06 32.69 11.83
C GLU A 132 -36.11 31.57 11.82
N THR A 133 -37.37 31.96 12.10
CA THR A 133 -38.50 31.03 12.01
C THR A 133 -39.57 31.65 11.10
N VAL A 134 -39.83 30.97 9.98
CA VAL A 134 -40.84 31.35 9.01
C VAL A 134 -42.07 30.46 9.18
N PHE A 135 -43.23 31.05 9.44
CA PHE A 135 -44.49 30.29 9.51
C PHE A 135 -45.04 30.05 8.10
N CYS A 136 -45.27 28.81 7.77
CA CYS A 136 -45.80 28.37 6.47
C CYS A 136 -47.18 27.70 6.68
N GLY A 137 -48.21 28.50 6.81
CA GLY A 137 -49.59 28.02 6.88
C GLY A 137 -50.26 27.98 5.49
N PRO A 138 -51.33 27.18 5.32
CA PRO A 138 -52.12 27.21 4.10
C PRO A 138 -52.87 28.54 3.98
N ALA A 139 -52.74 29.20 2.84
CA ALA A 139 -53.44 30.48 2.59
C ALA A 139 -54.97 30.27 2.36
N ALA A 140 -55.36 29.12 1.81
CA ALA A 140 -56.74 28.80 1.49
C ALA A 140 -57.03 27.29 1.66
N CYS A 141 -58.28 26.96 1.85
CA CYS A 141 -58.77 25.59 1.93
C CYS A 141 -58.62 24.88 0.58
N GLY A 142 -57.96 23.73 0.56
CA GLY A 142 -57.76 22.92 -0.67
C GLY A 142 -59.02 22.31 -1.26
N CYS A 143 -60.17 22.33 -0.51
CA CYS A 143 -61.47 21.81 -0.98
C CYS A 143 -62.38 22.90 -1.54
N CYS A 144 -62.61 24.00 -0.76
CA CYS A 144 -63.60 25.01 -1.12
C CYS A 144 -62.98 26.40 -1.42
N GLY A 145 -61.69 26.57 -1.32
CA GLY A 145 -61.00 27.85 -1.58
C GLY A 145 -61.16 28.90 -0.48
N HIS A 146 -61.86 28.63 0.63
CA HIS A 146 -62.02 29.59 1.73
C HIS A 146 -60.66 30.01 2.30
N GLY A 147 -60.47 31.34 2.54
CA GLY A 147 -59.21 31.87 3.10
C GLY A 147 -58.98 31.40 4.55
N LEU A 148 -57.79 30.86 4.83
CA LEU A 148 -57.43 30.29 6.14
C LEU A 148 -56.49 31.19 6.93
N GLY A 149 -56.16 32.38 6.47
CA GLY A 149 -55.16 33.28 7.10
C GLY A 149 -55.43 33.67 8.56
N GLY A 150 -56.69 33.63 9.00
CA GLY A 150 -57.11 33.94 10.39
C GLY A 150 -57.43 32.71 11.24
N GLU A 151 -57.38 31.52 10.67
CA GLU A 151 -57.77 30.30 11.36
C GLU A 151 -56.69 29.76 12.30
N PRO A 152 -57.08 29.17 13.46
CA PRO A 152 -56.10 28.64 14.40
C PRO A 152 -55.35 27.44 13.86
N VAL A 153 -54.07 27.35 14.23
CA VAL A 153 -53.21 26.21 13.85
C VAL A 153 -53.64 24.95 14.61
N LEU A 154 -53.83 23.87 13.89
CA LEU A 154 -54.19 22.56 14.47
C LEU A 154 -52.92 21.78 14.85
N GLY A 155 -52.78 21.47 16.14
CA GLY A 155 -51.66 20.68 16.66
C GLY A 155 -50.33 21.45 16.63
N THR A 156 -49.20 20.68 16.68
CA THR A 156 -47.85 21.25 16.65
C THR A 156 -47.33 21.27 15.21
N PRO A 157 -46.89 22.41 14.67
CA PRO A 157 -46.33 22.50 13.34
C PRO A 157 -45.12 21.58 13.13
N GLN A 158 -45.04 20.90 12.01
CA GLN A 158 -43.88 20.14 11.61
C GLN A 158 -42.71 21.06 11.32
N LYS A 159 -41.62 20.94 12.09
CA LYS A 159 -40.40 21.73 11.91
C LYS A 159 -39.54 21.18 10.77
N ARG A 160 -39.13 22.02 9.84
CA ARG A 160 -38.14 21.76 8.80
C ARG A 160 -37.09 22.85 8.83
N GLN A 161 -35.81 22.52 8.86
CA GLN A 161 -34.73 23.50 8.97
C GLN A 161 -33.77 23.35 7.77
N VAL A 162 -33.33 24.48 7.25
CA VAL A 162 -32.30 24.62 6.23
C VAL A 162 -31.10 25.28 6.87
N PHE A 163 -29.94 24.67 6.76
CA PHE A 163 -28.67 25.21 7.23
C PHE A 163 -27.97 25.84 6.02
N GLU A 164 -27.82 27.15 6.03
CA GLU A 164 -27.15 27.89 4.96
C GLU A 164 -25.80 28.44 5.45
N ALA A 165 -24.81 28.48 4.57
CA ALA A 165 -23.53 29.11 4.87
C ALA A 165 -23.64 30.64 4.68
N ALA A 166 -23.19 31.39 5.67
CA ALA A 166 -23.06 32.85 5.51
C ALA A 166 -21.99 33.16 4.43
N PRO A 167 -22.16 34.24 3.65
CA PRO A 167 -21.11 34.78 2.80
C PRO A 167 -19.82 35.00 3.59
N PRO A 168 -18.64 34.87 2.97
CA PRO A 168 -17.39 35.17 3.66
C PRO A 168 -17.44 36.61 4.21
N PRO A 169 -17.10 36.84 5.49
CA PRO A 169 -17.05 38.20 6.03
C PRO A 169 -15.92 38.98 5.32
N PRO A 170 -16.02 40.30 5.24
CA PRO A 170 -14.96 41.15 4.71
C PRO A 170 -13.67 40.92 5.53
N PRO A 171 -12.47 41.02 4.89
CA PRO A 171 -11.21 40.87 5.59
C PRO A 171 -11.06 41.87 6.72
N VAL A 172 -10.59 41.43 7.88
CA VAL A 172 -10.19 42.31 8.97
C VAL A 172 -8.82 42.89 8.66
N VAL A 173 -8.69 44.19 8.52
CA VAL A 173 -7.44 44.90 8.28
C VAL A 173 -7.09 45.72 9.52
N THR A 174 -5.90 45.43 10.10
CA THR A 174 -5.37 46.25 11.22
C THR A 174 -4.18 47.06 10.69
N GLU A 175 -4.23 48.38 10.89
CA GLU A 175 -3.14 49.29 10.55
C GLU A 175 -2.36 49.64 11.83
N TYR A 176 -1.04 49.45 11.80
CA TYR A 176 -0.13 49.85 12.85
C TYR A 176 0.65 51.07 12.38
N GLN A 177 0.38 52.24 13.01
CA GLN A 177 1.04 53.50 12.71
C GLN A 177 2.28 53.67 13.61
N VAL A 178 3.46 53.49 13.01
CA VAL A 178 4.76 53.66 13.71
C VAL A 178 5.18 55.11 13.59
N ALA A 179 5.06 55.87 14.68
CA ALA A 179 5.37 57.30 14.72
C ALA A 179 6.74 57.58 15.32
N ALA A 180 7.38 58.65 14.85
CA ALA A 180 8.58 59.20 15.45
C ALA A 180 8.21 60.41 16.30
N LYS A 181 8.83 60.58 17.49
CA LYS A 181 8.67 61.73 18.37
C LYS A 181 10.02 62.29 18.75
N ARG A 182 10.12 63.64 18.79
CA ARG A 182 11.32 64.29 19.27
C ARG A 182 11.24 64.56 20.78
N CYS A 183 12.25 64.19 21.52
CA CYS A 183 12.34 64.49 22.96
C CYS A 183 12.48 66.00 23.19
N PRO A 184 11.63 66.61 24.00
CA PRO A 184 11.71 68.06 24.25
C PRO A 184 12.90 68.47 25.09
N GLU A 185 13.48 67.56 25.85
CA GLU A 185 14.62 67.80 26.75
C GLU A 185 15.97 67.69 26.05
N CYS A 186 16.23 66.58 25.34
CA CYS A 186 17.54 66.30 24.72
C CYS A 186 17.53 66.45 23.18
N GLY A 187 16.38 66.65 22.56
CA GLY A 187 16.24 66.78 21.09
C GLY A 187 16.35 65.46 20.31
N GLU A 188 16.59 64.32 20.96
CA GLU A 188 16.71 63.03 20.32
C GLU A 188 15.36 62.57 19.70
N VAL A 189 15.43 61.93 18.57
CA VAL A 189 14.26 61.39 17.86
C VAL A 189 14.12 59.87 18.14
N SER A 190 13.07 59.52 18.86
CA SER A 190 12.73 58.14 19.15
C SER A 190 11.63 57.68 18.20
N VAL A 191 11.80 56.51 17.58
CA VAL A 191 10.83 55.86 16.67
C VAL A 191 10.15 54.72 17.41
N GLY A 192 8.83 54.66 17.32
CA GLY A 192 8.03 53.55 17.86
C GLY A 192 8.38 52.22 17.15
N LEU A 193 7.99 51.13 17.79
CA LEU A 193 8.17 49.78 17.21
C LEU A 193 6.78 49.20 16.89
N ALA A 194 6.67 48.58 15.72
CA ALA A 194 5.51 47.75 15.44
C ALA A 194 5.54 46.46 16.32
N PRO A 195 4.38 45.86 16.61
CA PRO A 195 4.34 44.58 17.32
C PRO A 195 5.19 43.52 16.67
N PRO A 196 5.71 42.55 17.46
CA PRO A 196 6.47 41.40 16.91
C PRO A 196 5.71 40.71 15.75
N GLY A 197 6.42 40.38 14.69
CA GLY A 197 5.83 39.75 13.51
C GLY A 197 5.24 40.73 12.47
N VAL A 198 5.11 42.04 12.79
CA VAL A 198 4.67 43.07 11.84
C VAL A 198 5.92 43.74 11.25
N THR A 199 6.35 43.26 10.08
CA THR A 199 7.61 43.68 9.44
C THR A 199 7.42 44.31 8.06
N GLY A 200 6.31 44.04 7.37
CA GLY A 200 6.03 44.50 6.03
C GLY A 200 5.05 45.66 5.97
N ARG A 201 5.09 46.45 4.89
CA ARG A 201 4.09 47.52 4.64
C ARG A 201 2.67 46.96 4.54
N ALA A 202 2.52 45.74 4.01
CA ALA A 202 1.30 44.96 4.00
C ALA A 202 1.71 43.46 4.09
N GLN A 203 0.99 42.70 4.92
CA GLN A 203 1.28 41.27 5.10
C GLN A 203 0.01 40.51 5.44
N TYR A 204 -0.01 39.21 5.16
CA TYR A 204 -1.10 38.33 5.57
C TYR A 204 -0.94 37.93 7.05
N GLY A 205 -2.08 37.91 7.74
CA GLY A 205 -2.13 37.45 9.13
C GLY A 205 -2.04 35.90 9.27
N PRO A 206 -1.88 35.42 10.51
CA PRO A 206 -1.71 33.99 10.82
C PRO A 206 -2.80 33.09 10.23
N LEU A 207 -4.07 33.50 10.31
CA LEU A 207 -5.20 32.70 9.79
C LEU A 207 -5.15 32.52 8.28
N VAL A 208 -4.67 33.54 7.52
CA VAL A 208 -4.49 33.39 6.07
C VAL A 208 -3.38 32.39 5.77
N HIS A 209 -2.29 32.41 6.53
CA HIS A 209 -1.22 31.40 6.42
C HIS A 209 -1.75 30.01 6.77
N ALA A 210 -2.46 29.84 7.87
CA ALA A 210 -3.01 28.55 8.32
C ALA A 210 -3.98 27.96 7.28
N ARG A 211 -4.94 28.74 6.79
CA ARG A 211 -5.89 28.30 5.75
C ARG A 211 -5.20 27.96 4.42
N THR A 212 -4.16 28.71 4.05
CA THR A 212 -3.35 28.40 2.86
C THR A 212 -2.57 27.10 3.06
N ALA A 213 -1.96 26.89 4.22
CA ALA A 213 -1.26 25.66 4.55
C ALA A 213 -2.22 24.46 4.63
N LEU A 214 -3.43 24.64 5.18
CA LEU A 214 -4.48 23.62 5.18
C LEU A 214 -4.81 23.18 3.75
N ALA A 215 -5.01 24.13 2.83
CA ALA A 215 -5.31 23.82 1.43
C ALA A 215 -4.15 23.09 0.73
N VAL A 216 -2.90 23.55 0.91
CA VAL A 216 -1.74 23.02 0.20
C VAL A 216 -1.17 21.76 0.84
N CYS A 217 -1.07 21.72 2.18
CA CYS A 217 -0.32 20.67 2.90
C CYS A 217 -1.22 19.55 3.43
N ALA A 218 -2.40 19.87 3.95
CA ALA A 218 -3.34 18.90 4.49
C ALA A 218 -4.30 18.34 3.43
N ASN A 219 -4.77 19.21 2.51
CA ASN A 219 -5.70 18.83 1.44
C ASN A 219 -5.02 18.60 0.07
N TYR A 220 -3.70 18.75 -0.01
CA TYR A 220 -2.89 18.44 -1.20
C TYR A 220 -3.31 19.14 -2.48
N LEU A 221 -3.92 20.33 -2.37
CA LEU A 221 -4.38 21.08 -3.53
C LEU A 221 -3.18 21.63 -4.33
N PRO A 222 -3.24 21.61 -5.67
CA PRO A 222 -2.31 22.34 -6.51
C PRO A 222 -2.34 23.84 -6.17
N VAL A 223 -1.17 24.48 -6.13
CA VAL A 223 -0.95 25.83 -5.64
C VAL A 223 -1.96 26.87 -6.17
N ALA A 224 -2.19 26.88 -7.49
CA ALA A 224 -3.14 27.83 -8.09
C ALA A 224 -4.61 27.56 -7.70
N ARG A 225 -4.98 26.28 -7.46
CA ARG A 225 -6.31 25.92 -6.97
C ARG A 225 -6.48 26.29 -5.50
N ALA A 226 -5.43 26.05 -4.70
CA ALA A 226 -5.41 26.46 -3.29
C ALA A 226 -5.59 27.96 -3.14
N ALA A 227 -4.87 28.79 -3.94
CA ALA A 227 -5.01 30.24 -3.92
C ALA A 227 -6.45 30.69 -4.24
N ARG A 228 -7.08 30.11 -5.26
CA ARG A 228 -8.47 30.42 -5.62
C ARG A 228 -9.46 29.99 -4.54
N LEU A 229 -9.27 28.80 -3.96
CA LEU A 229 -10.16 28.29 -2.90
C LEU A 229 -10.08 29.18 -1.65
N VAL A 230 -8.87 29.54 -1.21
CA VAL A 230 -8.68 30.42 -0.06
C VAL A 230 -9.34 31.77 -0.32
N ALA A 231 -9.16 32.38 -1.49
CA ALA A 231 -9.80 33.63 -1.84
C ALA A 231 -11.34 33.53 -1.81
N ALA A 232 -11.90 32.46 -2.37
CA ALA A 232 -13.36 32.25 -2.39
C ALA A 232 -13.96 32.05 -0.99
N LEU A 233 -13.24 31.37 -0.08
CA LEU A 233 -13.73 31.06 1.28
C LEU A 233 -13.45 32.17 2.31
N THR A 234 -12.50 33.07 2.02
CA THR A 234 -12.06 34.07 3.03
C THR A 234 -12.23 35.52 2.59
N GLY A 235 -12.54 35.77 1.32
CA GLY A 235 -12.54 37.12 0.75
C GLY A 235 -11.12 37.71 0.59
N VAL A 236 -10.04 36.99 0.98
CA VAL A 236 -8.66 37.48 0.88
C VAL A 236 -7.97 36.90 -0.34
N SER A 237 -7.67 37.73 -1.32
CA SER A 237 -6.91 37.33 -2.49
C SER A 237 -5.45 37.06 -2.15
N ILE A 238 -4.95 35.88 -2.51
CA ILE A 238 -3.55 35.48 -2.34
C ILE A 238 -2.93 35.10 -3.70
N SER A 239 -1.65 35.35 -3.86
CA SER A 239 -0.93 34.97 -5.08
C SER A 239 -0.57 33.48 -5.06
N ALA A 240 -0.41 32.88 -6.25
CA ALA A 240 0.12 31.55 -6.39
C ALA A 240 1.55 31.42 -5.80
N GLY A 241 2.35 32.48 -5.88
CA GLY A 241 3.69 32.53 -5.27
C GLY A 241 3.65 32.43 -3.75
N PHE A 242 2.73 33.16 -3.11
CA PHE A 242 2.50 33.05 -1.66
C PHE A 242 2.08 31.63 -1.26
N ALA A 243 1.11 31.05 -1.97
CA ALA A 243 0.68 29.68 -1.71
C ALA A 243 1.78 28.63 -1.96
N ALA A 244 2.66 28.85 -2.93
CA ALA A 244 3.82 27.97 -3.18
C ALA A 244 4.83 28.00 -2.03
N GLY A 245 5.08 29.17 -1.44
CA GLY A 245 6.03 29.37 -0.34
C GLY A 245 5.55 28.88 1.02
N ILE A 246 4.24 28.64 1.18
CA ILE A 246 3.64 28.38 2.51
C ILE A 246 4.20 27.11 3.19
N ARG A 247 4.47 26.04 2.41
CA ARG A 247 5.01 24.79 2.91
C ARG A 247 6.41 24.99 3.52
N GLY A 248 7.31 25.66 2.80
CA GLY A 248 8.65 25.96 3.30
C GLY A 248 8.62 26.89 4.52
N LYS A 249 7.66 27.84 4.59
CA LYS A 249 7.47 28.66 5.77
C LYS A 249 7.02 27.81 6.97
N ALA A 250 6.04 26.94 6.78
CA ALA A 250 5.58 26.03 7.83
C ALA A 250 6.70 25.09 8.31
N ALA A 251 7.45 24.48 7.38
CA ALA A 251 8.53 23.56 7.72
C ALA A 251 9.62 24.22 8.58
N ARG A 252 9.98 25.48 8.29
CA ARG A 252 10.95 26.23 9.12
C ARG A 252 10.43 26.49 10.54
N LEU A 253 9.16 26.85 10.69
CA LEU A 253 8.53 27.07 11.99
C LEU A 253 8.43 25.77 12.82
N LEU A 254 8.43 24.61 12.16
CA LEU A 254 8.31 23.29 12.78
C LEU A 254 9.64 22.71 13.28
N ALA A 255 10.76 23.43 13.19
CA ALA A 255 12.04 22.94 13.69
C ALA A 255 11.96 22.49 15.18
N PRO A 256 11.40 23.28 16.12
CA PRO A 256 11.28 22.86 17.52
C PRO A 256 10.40 21.61 17.70
N PHE A 257 9.38 21.45 16.89
CA PHE A 257 8.54 20.24 16.90
C PHE A 257 9.34 19.01 16.47
N MET A 258 10.10 19.11 15.38
CA MET A 258 10.92 17.99 14.90
C MET A 258 11.99 17.59 15.91
N ASP A 259 12.61 18.55 16.58
CA ASP A 259 13.59 18.28 17.64
C ASP A 259 12.92 17.55 18.82
N ARG A 260 11.72 18.00 19.23
CA ARG A 260 10.95 17.35 20.29
C ARG A 260 10.55 15.91 19.92
N VAL A 261 10.14 15.65 18.70
CA VAL A 261 9.76 14.32 18.24
C VAL A 261 10.99 13.39 18.17
N ARG A 262 12.16 13.91 17.75
CA ARG A 262 13.43 13.16 17.77
C ARG A 262 13.90 12.81 19.18
N GLU A 263 13.56 13.63 20.17
CA GLU A 263 13.82 13.32 21.57
C GLU A 263 12.88 12.21 22.10
N LEU A 264 11.60 12.28 21.75
CA LEU A 264 10.57 11.39 22.31
C LEU A 264 10.51 10.01 21.65
N LEU A 265 10.71 9.91 20.34
CA LEU A 265 10.57 8.63 19.63
C LEU A 265 11.56 7.56 20.11
N PRO A 266 12.86 7.86 20.35
CA PRO A 266 13.79 6.85 20.84
C PRO A 266 13.47 6.32 22.26
N ALA A 267 12.67 7.04 23.03
CA ALA A 267 12.21 6.59 24.35
C ALA A 267 11.01 5.62 24.30
N ALA A 268 10.36 5.49 23.14
CA ALA A 268 9.21 4.58 22.99
C ALA A 268 9.67 3.11 22.98
N PRO A 269 8.94 2.19 23.64
CA PRO A 269 9.31 0.77 23.66
C PRO A 269 9.13 0.09 22.29
N VAL A 270 8.23 0.58 21.46
CA VAL A 270 7.93 0.04 20.12
C VAL A 270 7.83 1.18 19.11
N LEU A 271 8.57 1.05 18.01
CA LEU A 271 8.48 1.92 16.85
C LEU A 271 7.98 1.14 15.62
N TYR A 272 7.21 1.81 14.80
CA TYR A 272 6.80 1.33 13.48
C TYR A 272 7.61 2.08 12.42
N ALA A 273 8.24 1.35 11.51
CA ALA A 273 9.03 1.92 10.43
C ALA A 273 8.54 1.44 9.06
N ASP A 274 8.55 2.35 8.10
CA ASP A 274 8.21 2.08 6.70
C ASP A 274 8.83 3.14 5.79
N GLU A 275 8.97 2.84 4.50
CA GLU A 275 9.41 3.81 3.52
C GLU A 275 8.54 3.77 2.26
N THR A 276 8.36 4.94 1.64
CA THR A 276 7.60 5.05 0.40
C THR A 276 8.41 5.72 -0.70
N PRO A 277 8.44 5.16 -1.93
CA PRO A 277 9.15 5.80 -3.03
C PRO A 277 8.48 7.10 -3.46
N ALA A 278 9.28 8.12 -3.73
CA ALA A 278 8.88 9.43 -4.24
C ALA A 278 9.73 9.79 -5.47
N ARG A 279 9.09 10.07 -6.61
CA ARG A 279 9.80 10.62 -7.78
C ARG A 279 10.09 12.09 -7.52
N CYS A 280 11.37 12.49 -7.59
CA CYS A 280 11.79 13.84 -7.31
C CYS A 280 12.88 14.27 -8.32
N ALA A 281 12.64 15.33 -9.07
CA ALA A 281 13.59 15.86 -10.06
C ALA A 281 14.15 14.76 -11.00
N GLY A 282 13.27 13.89 -11.50
CA GLY A 282 13.64 12.77 -12.40
C GLY A 282 14.28 11.56 -11.72
N LYS A 283 14.62 11.63 -10.42
CA LYS A 283 15.24 10.54 -9.65
C LYS A 283 14.23 9.89 -8.71
N LEU A 284 14.47 8.61 -8.41
CA LEU A 284 13.73 7.90 -7.37
C LEU A 284 14.36 8.25 -6.01
N ARG A 285 13.54 8.79 -5.12
CA ARG A 285 13.87 9.09 -3.73
C ARG A 285 12.88 8.36 -2.83
N TYR A 286 13.10 8.40 -1.54
CA TYR A 286 12.22 7.79 -0.56
C TYR A 286 11.88 8.78 0.56
N VAL A 287 10.71 8.60 1.16
CA VAL A 287 10.35 9.19 2.44
C VAL A 287 10.28 8.04 3.43
N HIS A 288 11.08 8.11 4.46
CA HIS A 288 11.14 7.17 5.57
C HIS A 288 10.29 7.69 6.72
N ALA A 289 9.60 6.80 7.40
CA ALA A 289 8.84 7.11 8.61
C ALA A 289 9.31 6.27 9.79
N ALA A 290 9.40 6.90 10.94
CA ALA A 290 9.44 6.26 12.24
C ALA A 290 8.29 6.82 13.08
N CYS A 291 7.44 5.98 13.66
CA CYS A 291 6.26 6.44 14.35
C CYS A 291 5.84 5.52 15.48
N THR A 292 5.02 6.08 16.39
CA THR A 292 4.23 5.36 17.37
C THR A 292 2.74 5.57 17.10
N GLU A 293 1.88 5.12 17.98
CA GLU A 293 0.47 5.45 18.00
C GLU A 293 0.23 6.97 18.12
N PHE A 294 1.11 7.72 18.79
CA PHE A 294 0.95 9.13 19.13
C PHE A 294 1.91 10.08 18.39
N LEU A 295 3.01 9.58 17.86
CA LEU A 295 4.05 10.41 17.24
C LEU A 295 4.35 9.94 15.81
N THR A 296 4.75 10.88 14.97
CA THR A 296 5.24 10.60 13.61
C THR A 296 6.42 11.49 13.31
N ALA A 297 7.51 10.88 12.84
CA ALA A 297 8.60 11.57 12.17
C ALA A 297 8.79 10.99 10.78
N THR A 298 8.88 11.86 9.79
CA THR A 298 9.25 11.47 8.42
C THR A 298 10.42 12.31 7.93
N HIS A 299 11.29 11.71 7.13
CA HIS A 299 12.41 12.37 6.49
C HIS A 299 12.65 11.83 5.09
N THR A 300 13.47 12.51 4.30
CA THR A 300 13.73 12.15 2.90
C THR A 300 15.13 11.57 2.74
N GLY A 301 15.28 10.56 1.87
CA GLY A 301 16.57 9.96 1.59
C GLY A 301 16.54 9.02 0.39
N ASP A 302 17.60 8.30 0.18
CA ASP A 302 17.65 7.14 -0.72
C ASP A 302 17.17 5.88 0.04
N ARG A 303 17.06 4.74 -0.63
CA ARG A 303 16.70 3.48 0.04
C ARG A 303 17.97 2.76 0.50
N THR A 304 18.67 3.34 1.48
CA THR A 304 19.91 2.81 2.04
C THR A 304 19.89 2.87 3.57
N SER A 305 20.80 2.16 4.22
CA SER A 305 20.95 2.19 5.67
C SER A 305 21.35 3.59 6.18
N GLU A 306 22.25 4.26 5.49
CA GLU A 306 22.68 5.63 5.81
C GLU A 306 21.52 6.64 5.74
N ALA A 307 20.61 6.43 4.76
CA ALA A 307 19.43 7.27 4.66
C ALA A 307 18.43 7.02 5.80
N ILE A 308 18.28 5.77 6.24
CA ILE A 308 17.49 5.43 7.45
C ILE A 308 18.07 6.14 8.67
N ASP A 309 19.39 6.09 8.84
CA ASP A 309 20.10 6.70 9.96
C ASP A 309 20.03 8.22 9.96
N SER A 310 19.98 8.84 8.78
CA SER A 310 19.92 10.31 8.65
C SER A 310 18.66 10.93 9.27
N GLY A 311 17.64 10.15 9.59
CA GLY A 311 16.45 10.57 10.34
C GLY A 311 16.75 10.90 11.81
N GLY A 312 17.86 10.41 12.35
CA GLY A 312 18.33 10.69 13.73
C GLY A 312 17.49 10.04 14.84
N ILE A 313 16.65 9.04 14.52
CA ILE A 313 15.74 8.38 15.47
C ILE A 313 16.16 6.92 15.72
N LEU A 314 16.43 6.18 14.66
CA LEU A 314 16.71 4.75 14.73
C LEU A 314 18.15 4.38 15.11
N PRO A 315 19.19 5.20 14.84
CA PRO A 315 20.53 4.90 15.32
C PRO A 315 20.58 4.75 16.84
N GLY A 316 21.10 3.59 17.32
CA GLY A 316 21.18 3.30 18.75
C GLY A 316 19.85 2.97 19.43
N TYR A 317 18.75 2.93 18.73
CA TYR A 317 17.46 2.53 19.30
C TYR A 317 17.51 1.08 19.78
N ALA A 318 17.13 0.85 21.04
CA ALA A 318 17.20 -0.46 21.70
C ALA A 318 15.83 -1.13 21.93
N GLY A 319 14.73 -0.48 21.56
CA GLY A 319 13.38 -1.05 21.64
C GLY A 319 13.04 -1.97 20.47
N THR A 320 11.76 -2.23 20.24
CA THR A 320 11.29 -3.08 19.13
C THR A 320 10.89 -2.25 17.91
N ILE A 321 11.43 -2.58 16.74
CA ILE A 321 11.03 -1.97 15.44
C ILE A 321 10.12 -2.93 14.69
N VAL A 322 8.87 -2.53 14.45
CA VAL A 322 7.93 -3.24 13.57
C VAL A 322 8.10 -2.71 12.14
N ARG A 323 8.57 -3.56 11.23
CA ARG A 323 8.95 -3.18 9.85
C ARG A 323 8.56 -4.24 8.81
N ASP A 324 8.72 -3.92 7.55
CA ASP A 324 8.66 -4.90 6.47
C ASP A 324 9.94 -5.76 6.39
N GLY A 325 10.05 -6.61 5.37
CA GLY A 325 11.21 -7.46 5.14
C GLY A 325 12.41 -6.77 4.46
N TYR A 326 12.46 -5.44 4.40
CA TYR A 326 13.57 -4.72 3.77
C TYR A 326 14.86 -4.85 4.60
N LYS A 327 15.95 -5.30 3.95
CA LYS A 327 17.23 -5.56 4.60
C LYS A 327 17.95 -4.32 5.11
N GLY A 328 17.60 -3.14 4.59
CA GLY A 328 18.22 -1.88 5.01
C GLY A 328 18.11 -1.57 6.51
N TYR A 329 17.21 -2.24 7.23
CA TYR A 329 17.08 -2.11 8.69
C TYR A 329 17.94 -3.11 9.48
N GLU A 330 18.57 -4.11 8.85
CA GLU A 330 19.29 -5.18 9.54
C GLU A 330 20.56 -4.69 10.25
N HIS A 331 21.09 -3.51 9.89
CA HIS A 331 22.22 -2.88 10.56
C HIS A 331 21.88 -2.34 11.96
N LEU A 332 20.60 -2.16 12.29
CA LEU A 332 20.14 -1.69 13.59
C LEU A 332 20.16 -2.84 14.62
N THR A 333 21.34 -3.35 14.92
CA THR A 333 21.54 -4.55 15.75
C THR A 333 21.22 -4.37 17.23
N ALA A 334 21.15 -3.12 17.73
CA ALA A 334 20.72 -2.83 19.09
C ALA A 334 19.20 -3.01 19.27
N ALA A 335 18.43 -2.88 18.20
CA ALA A 335 16.98 -3.01 18.23
C ALA A 335 16.52 -4.47 18.11
N LEU A 336 15.42 -4.80 18.76
CA LEU A 336 14.66 -5.99 18.45
C LEU A 336 13.78 -5.72 17.21
N HIS A 337 13.76 -6.67 16.29
CA HIS A 337 12.95 -6.53 15.08
C HIS A 337 11.67 -7.37 15.18
N ALA A 338 10.56 -6.81 14.72
CA ALA A 338 9.30 -7.51 14.49
C ALA A 338 8.91 -7.38 13.02
N TRP A 339 8.48 -8.48 12.42
CA TRP A 339 8.09 -8.45 11.02
C TRP A 339 6.61 -8.12 10.87
N CYS A 340 6.28 -7.19 9.97
CA CYS A 340 4.90 -6.84 9.67
C CYS A 340 4.12 -8.04 9.13
N GLY A 341 3.16 -8.53 9.90
CA GLY A 341 2.33 -9.68 9.53
C GLY A 341 1.53 -9.46 8.24
N ALA A 342 1.13 -8.22 7.94
CA ALA A 342 0.43 -7.92 6.68
C ALA A 342 1.28 -8.22 5.45
N HIS A 343 2.59 -7.96 5.48
CA HIS A 343 3.52 -8.31 4.40
C HIS A 343 3.72 -9.82 4.31
N GLY A 344 3.91 -10.51 5.43
CA GLY A 344 3.97 -11.97 5.47
C GLY A 344 2.74 -12.65 4.89
N LEU A 345 1.55 -12.18 5.29
CA LEU A 345 0.28 -12.69 4.78
C LEU A 345 0.09 -12.46 3.27
N ARG A 346 0.53 -11.30 2.74
CA ARG A 346 0.48 -11.05 1.28
C ARG A 346 1.39 -12.00 0.50
N ASP A 347 2.61 -12.23 1.00
CA ASP A 347 3.56 -13.15 0.36
C ASP A 347 3.02 -14.60 0.38
N LEU A 348 2.46 -15.06 1.50
CA LEU A 348 1.84 -16.37 1.63
C LEU A 348 0.62 -16.53 0.72
N ALA A 349 -0.27 -15.53 0.71
CA ALA A 349 -1.45 -15.52 -0.15
C ALA A 349 -1.07 -15.51 -1.64
N GLY A 350 -0.04 -14.76 -2.01
CA GLY A 350 0.49 -14.73 -3.37
C GLY A 350 1.00 -16.10 -3.80
N LEU A 351 1.77 -16.76 -2.95
CA LEU A 351 2.32 -18.09 -3.21
C LEU A 351 1.21 -19.14 -3.37
N HIS A 352 0.27 -19.20 -2.43
CA HIS A 352 -0.87 -20.14 -2.47
C HIS A 352 -1.79 -19.88 -3.67
N ARG A 353 -2.03 -18.63 -4.04
CA ARG A 353 -2.88 -18.28 -5.19
C ARG A 353 -2.33 -18.78 -6.53
N PHE A 354 -1.00 -18.79 -6.69
CA PHE A 354 -0.35 -19.25 -7.93
C PHE A 354 -0.20 -20.77 -8.02
N ASP A 355 -0.19 -21.48 -6.90
CA ASP A 355 -0.07 -22.95 -6.82
C ASP A 355 -0.83 -23.44 -5.56
N PRO A 356 -2.17 -23.49 -5.60
CA PRO A 356 -2.98 -23.86 -4.43
C PRO A 356 -2.67 -25.25 -3.88
N ASP A 357 -2.47 -26.22 -4.76
CA ASP A 357 -2.25 -27.61 -4.39
C ASP A 357 -0.81 -27.87 -3.92
N GLY A 358 0.15 -27.22 -4.54
CA GLY A 358 1.56 -27.38 -4.21
C GLY A 358 2.03 -26.53 -3.03
N GLN A 359 1.26 -25.51 -2.62
CA GLN A 359 1.62 -24.56 -1.57
C GLN A 359 0.59 -24.51 -0.42
N VAL A 360 0.01 -25.65 -0.07
CA VAL A 360 -0.94 -25.78 1.05
C VAL A 360 -0.34 -25.28 2.37
N TRP A 361 0.97 -25.45 2.57
CA TRP A 361 1.68 -24.97 3.75
C TRP A 361 1.56 -23.44 3.94
N ALA A 362 1.56 -22.69 2.81
CA ALA A 362 1.45 -21.23 2.85
C ALA A 362 0.06 -20.79 3.36
N ARG A 363 -0.99 -21.51 2.98
CA ARG A 363 -2.35 -21.29 3.55
C ARG A 363 -2.37 -21.62 5.03
N SER A 364 -1.85 -22.78 5.44
CA SER A 364 -1.77 -23.20 6.85
C SER A 364 -1.01 -22.17 7.71
N MET A 365 0.11 -21.62 7.19
CA MET A 365 0.87 -20.59 7.87
C MET A 365 0.08 -19.27 7.99
N ALA A 366 -0.64 -18.87 6.94
CA ALA A 366 -1.48 -17.68 6.99
C ALA A 366 -2.60 -17.80 8.03
N ASP A 367 -3.27 -18.95 8.09
CA ASP A 367 -4.33 -19.24 9.06
C ASP A 367 -3.79 -19.21 10.50
N LEU A 368 -2.59 -19.78 10.72
CA LEU A 368 -1.90 -19.72 12.01
C LEU A 368 -1.59 -18.28 12.44
N LEU A 369 -1.02 -17.46 11.55
CA LEU A 369 -0.70 -16.07 11.88
C LEU A 369 -1.95 -15.25 12.22
N LEU A 370 -3.07 -15.52 11.56
CA LEU A 370 -4.35 -14.87 11.85
C LEU A 370 -4.91 -15.34 13.20
N ASP A 371 -4.85 -16.63 13.51
CA ASP A 371 -5.28 -17.18 14.81
C ASP A 371 -4.42 -16.62 15.96
N ALA A 372 -3.10 -16.66 15.81
CA ALA A 372 -2.18 -16.10 16.79
C ALA A 372 -2.43 -14.61 17.04
N ASN A 373 -2.69 -13.83 15.98
CA ASN A 373 -3.04 -12.42 16.13
C ASN A 373 -4.39 -12.21 16.81
N ALA A 374 -5.39 -13.06 16.56
CA ALA A 374 -6.68 -12.99 17.25
C ALA A 374 -6.52 -13.27 18.75
N ARG A 375 -5.74 -14.28 19.13
CA ARG A 375 -5.42 -14.60 20.55
C ARG A 375 -4.66 -13.44 21.19
N ALA A 376 -3.61 -12.89 20.54
CA ALA A 376 -2.88 -11.74 21.04
C ALA A 376 -3.78 -10.50 21.23
N ALA A 377 -4.71 -10.25 20.32
CA ALA A 377 -5.67 -9.15 20.44
C ALA A 377 -6.65 -9.36 21.61
N ALA A 378 -7.15 -10.57 21.81
CA ALA A 378 -8.02 -10.92 22.94
C ALA A 378 -7.28 -10.74 24.27
N ALA A 379 -6.03 -11.21 24.37
CA ALA A 379 -5.19 -11.08 25.55
C ALA A 379 -4.91 -9.61 25.89
N ARG A 380 -4.59 -8.76 24.89
CA ARG A 380 -4.46 -7.31 25.09
C ARG A 380 -5.74 -6.68 25.63
N SER A 381 -6.87 -7.02 25.04
CA SER A 381 -8.18 -6.51 25.49
C SER A 381 -8.53 -6.96 26.92
N ALA A 382 -7.97 -8.07 27.38
CA ALA A 382 -8.08 -8.56 28.75
C ALA A 382 -7.01 -7.98 29.69
N GLY A 383 -6.18 -7.03 29.25
CA GLY A 383 -5.12 -6.41 30.04
C GLY A 383 -3.92 -7.30 30.34
N GLN A 384 -3.74 -8.40 29.60
CA GLN A 384 -2.60 -9.29 29.76
C GLN A 384 -1.34 -8.72 29.11
N ALA A 385 -0.17 -8.95 29.70
CA ALA A 385 1.11 -8.53 29.13
C ALA A 385 1.67 -9.53 28.11
N ALA A 386 1.31 -10.82 28.20
CA ALA A 386 1.77 -11.89 27.32
C ALA A 386 0.69 -12.97 27.15
N LEU A 387 0.80 -13.77 26.11
CA LEU A 387 0.06 -15.04 25.98
C LEU A 387 0.61 -16.06 26.98
N SER A 388 -0.20 -17.07 27.33
CA SER A 388 0.24 -18.18 28.18
C SER A 388 1.36 -18.99 27.49
N ASP A 389 2.25 -19.60 28.28
CA ASP A 389 3.30 -20.47 27.76
C ASP A 389 2.73 -21.64 26.93
N ALA A 390 1.56 -22.16 27.32
CA ALA A 390 0.87 -23.23 26.60
C ALA A 390 0.38 -22.75 25.21
N ASP A 391 -0.20 -21.54 25.13
CA ASP A 391 -0.61 -20.96 23.85
C ASP A 391 0.60 -20.70 22.94
N LEU A 392 1.68 -20.14 23.49
CA LEU A 392 2.91 -19.89 22.75
C LEU A 392 3.55 -21.18 22.24
N ALA A 393 3.58 -22.22 23.07
CA ALA A 393 4.10 -23.54 22.68
C ALA A 393 3.26 -24.13 21.53
N GLY A 394 1.92 -24.05 21.62
CA GLY A 394 1.01 -24.48 20.56
C GLY A 394 1.21 -23.73 19.24
N ILE A 395 1.30 -22.39 19.31
CA ILE A 395 1.56 -21.54 18.15
C ILE A 395 2.92 -21.91 17.50
N ARG A 396 4.00 -22.04 18.28
CA ARG A 396 5.33 -22.41 17.79
C ARG A 396 5.35 -23.81 17.17
N SER A 397 4.66 -24.78 17.78
CA SER A 397 4.56 -26.14 17.25
C SER A 397 3.89 -26.15 15.88
N TRP A 398 2.74 -25.49 15.74
CA TRP A 398 2.05 -25.37 14.46
C TRP A 398 2.91 -24.62 13.43
N TYR A 399 3.54 -23.52 13.81
CA TYR A 399 4.43 -22.72 12.97
C TYR A 399 5.55 -23.58 12.37
N ARG A 400 6.30 -24.29 13.22
CA ARG A 400 7.42 -25.14 12.81
C ARG A 400 6.94 -26.29 11.91
N GLY A 401 5.78 -26.86 12.21
CA GLY A 401 5.14 -27.87 11.36
C GLY A 401 4.80 -27.35 9.96
N ALA A 402 4.28 -26.14 9.85
CA ALA A 402 4.00 -25.50 8.56
C ALA A 402 5.27 -25.17 7.80
N VAL A 403 6.31 -24.65 8.48
CA VAL A 403 7.64 -24.40 7.89
C VAL A 403 8.26 -25.68 7.36
N ALA A 404 8.24 -26.77 8.13
CA ALA A 404 8.80 -28.07 7.72
C ALA A 404 8.11 -28.59 6.45
N LYS A 405 6.77 -28.50 6.37
CA LYS A 405 5.99 -28.84 5.16
C LYS A 405 6.40 -27.95 3.97
N GLY A 406 6.59 -26.65 4.20
CA GLY A 406 7.02 -25.70 3.17
C GLY A 406 8.42 -26.03 2.62
N LEU A 407 9.36 -26.34 3.48
CA LEU A 407 10.71 -26.74 3.10
C LEU A 407 10.70 -28.06 2.32
N ALA A 408 10.08 -29.11 2.86
CA ALA A 408 10.02 -30.44 2.22
C ALA A 408 9.27 -30.39 0.88
N GLY A 409 8.10 -29.74 0.85
CA GLY A 409 7.26 -29.65 -0.34
C GLY A 409 7.85 -28.83 -1.50
N ASN A 410 8.87 -28.00 -1.24
CA ASN A 410 9.54 -27.20 -2.25
C ASN A 410 11.01 -27.59 -2.51
N ALA A 411 11.54 -28.54 -1.73
CA ALA A 411 12.90 -29.04 -1.94
C ALA A 411 13.06 -29.66 -3.34
N GLY A 412 14.11 -29.27 -4.04
CA GLY A 412 14.43 -29.79 -5.39
C GLY A 412 13.50 -29.35 -6.51
N LYS A 413 12.42 -28.61 -6.25
CA LYS A 413 11.56 -28.08 -7.32
C LYS A 413 12.31 -27.08 -8.20
N ARG A 414 12.31 -27.32 -9.51
CA ARG A 414 12.96 -26.45 -10.51
C ARG A 414 12.07 -25.28 -10.96
N THR A 415 10.76 -25.37 -10.77
CA THR A 415 9.80 -24.31 -11.11
C THR A 415 10.05 -23.05 -10.30
N GLN A 416 9.77 -21.86 -10.87
CA GLN A 416 9.97 -20.60 -10.16
C GLN A 416 9.09 -20.50 -8.90
N ILE A 417 7.86 -21.02 -8.96
CA ILE A 417 6.96 -21.04 -7.80
C ILE A 417 7.53 -21.92 -6.67
N GLY A 418 8.14 -23.07 -7.00
CA GLY A 418 8.82 -23.91 -6.02
C GLY A 418 10.04 -23.21 -5.40
N LYS A 419 10.83 -22.50 -6.20
CA LYS A 419 11.96 -21.70 -5.70
C LYS A 419 11.49 -20.55 -4.81
N ASP A 420 10.41 -19.86 -5.17
CA ASP A 420 9.81 -18.80 -4.36
C ASP A 420 9.24 -19.38 -3.05
N GLY A 421 8.58 -20.55 -3.11
CA GLY A 421 8.09 -21.28 -1.96
C GLY A 421 9.21 -21.69 -0.99
N LEU A 422 10.29 -22.24 -1.50
CA LEU A 422 11.46 -22.62 -0.69
C LEU A 422 12.11 -21.40 -0.02
N ARG A 423 12.25 -20.28 -0.76
CA ARG A 423 12.81 -19.03 -0.23
C ARG A 423 11.93 -18.47 0.88
N LEU A 424 10.62 -18.48 0.68
CA LEU A 424 9.67 -18.00 1.69
C LEU A 424 9.69 -18.89 2.93
N ALA A 425 9.69 -20.24 2.76
CA ALA A 425 9.75 -21.17 3.88
C ALA A 425 11.06 -21.03 4.69
N ARG A 426 12.20 -20.83 4.02
CA ARG A 426 13.48 -20.54 4.69
C ARG A 426 13.39 -19.24 5.48
N ARG A 427 12.86 -18.18 4.90
CA ARG A 427 12.67 -16.90 5.58
C ARG A 427 11.81 -17.04 6.85
N PHE A 428 10.75 -17.83 6.80
CA PHE A 428 9.93 -18.12 7.97
C PHE A 428 10.70 -18.96 9.00
N ARG A 429 11.51 -19.92 8.58
CA ARG A 429 12.36 -20.69 9.50
C ARG A 429 13.38 -19.79 10.21
N ASP A 430 14.10 -18.97 9.43
CA ASP A 430 15.26 -18.22 9.91
C ASP A 430 14.88 -17.01 10.78
N HIS A 431 13.62 -16.53 10.69
CA HIS A 431 13.12 -15.34 11.37
C HIS A 431 11.88 -15.61 12.24
N GLU A 432 11.74 -16.82 12.80
CA GLU A 432 10.59 -17.22 13.64
C GLU A 432 10.31 -16.20 14.75
N ASP A 433 11.34 -15.80 15.51
CA ASP A 433 11.17 -14.88 16.64
C ASP A 433 10.74 -13.47 16.21
N MET A 434 11.23 -12.99 15.06
CA MET A 434 10.79 -11.70 14.51
C MET A 434 9.33 -11.74 14.05
N ILE A 435 8.92 -12.85 13.42
CA ILE A 435 7.57 -13.01 12.87
C ILE A 435 6.54 -13.20 13.98
N LEU A 436 6.89 -13.92 15.06
CA LEU A 436 6.02 -14.21 16.20
C LEU A 436 6.16 -13.21 17.37
N ARG A 437 6.96 -12.15 17.23
CA ARG A 437 7.19 -11.18 18.31
C ARG A 437 5.90 -10.55 18.83
N PHE A 438 4.93 -10.26 17.98
CA PHE A 438 3.61 -9.74 18.37
C PHE A 438 2.81 -10.67 19.30
N ALA A 439 3.15 -11.95 19.32
CA ALA A 439 2.52 -12.95 20.19
C ALA A 439 3.31 -13.15 21.49
N THR A 440 4.63 -12.96 21.47
CA THR A 440 5.51 -13.07 22.65
C THR A 440 5.59 -11.80 23.46
N ASP A 441 5.32 -10.65 22.84
CA ASP A 441 5.25 -9.33 23.47
C ASP A 441 4.00 -8.60 22.97
N LEU A 442 3.00 -8.48 23.83
CA LEU A 442 1.71 -7.89 23.48
C LEU A 442 1.75 -6.36 23.29
N ALA A 443 2.84 -5.68 23.67
CA ALA A 443 3.08 -4.27 23.30
C ALA A 443 3.36 -4.12 21.80
N VAL A 444 3.83 -5.19 21.14
CA VAL A 444 4.19 -5.17 19.74
C VAL A 444 2.96 -5.41 18.85
N GLY A 445 2.67 -4.50 17.93
CA GLY A 445 1.58 -4.65 16.98
C GLY A 445 1.86 -5.70 15.91
N PHE A 446 0.82 -6.38 15.44
CA PHE A 446 0.93 -7.38 14.36
C PHE A 446 1.36 -6.77 13.02
N THR A 447 1.08 -5.50 12.79
CA THR A 447 1.35 -4.85 11.49
C THR A 447 1.99 -3.48 11.65
N SER A 448 2.78 -3.04 10.66
CA SER A 448 3.29 -1.67 10.52
C SER A 448 2.29 -0.73 9.81
N ASN A 449 0.99 -1.04 9.81
CA ASN A 449 -0.02 -0.26 9.09
C ASN A 449 -0.08 1.21 9.52
N GLN A 450 0.39 1.54 10.75
CA GLN A 450 0.48 2.93 11.20
C GLN A 450 1.51 3.69 10.35
N ALA A 451 2.72 3.16 10.20
CA ALA A 451 3.75 3.77 9.36
C ALA A 451 3.32 3.83 7.88
N GLU A 452 2.65 2.77 7.35
CA GLU A 452 2.07 2.81 6.00
C GLU A 452 1.08 3.98 5.83
N ARG A 453 0.24 4.24 6.85
CA ARG A 453 -0.71 5.39 6.82
C ARG A 453 0.02 6.71 6.84
N ASP A 454 1.06 6.84 7.65
CA ASP A 454 1.82 8.07 7.84
C ASP A 454 2.62 8.46 6.57
N VAL A 455 3.07 7.49 5.77
CA VAL A 455 3.74 7.78 4.47
C VAL A 455 2.78 7.92 3.28
N ARG A 456 1.50 7.53 3.41
CA ARG A 456 0.51 7.61 2.32
C ARG A 456 0.31 9.02 1.75
N PRO A 457 0.31 10.11 2.56
CA PRO A 457 0.21 11.48 2.09
C PRO A 457 1.20 11.84 0.97
N VAL A 458 2.42 11.31 1.01
CA VAL A 458 3.44 11.49 -0.03
C VAL A 458 2.92 11.08 -1.41
N LYS A 459 2.22 9.95 -1.48
CA LYS A 459 1.65 9.43 -2.73
C LYS A 459 0.45 10.22 -3.20
N VAL A 460 -0.37 10.71 -2.28
CA VAL A 460 -1.52 11.57 -2.61
C VAL A 460 -1.02 12.86 -3.21
N GLN A 461 -0.11 13.56 -2.53
CA GLN A 461 0.47 14.82 -3.02
C GLN A 461 1.20 14.62 -4.37
N GLN A 462 1.96 13.54 -4.53
CA GLN A 462 2.63 13.26 -5.80
C GLN A 462 1.63 13.13 -6.95
N ARG A 463 0.51 12.44 -6.75
CA ARG A 463 -0.54 12.27 -7.77
C ARG A 463 -1.24 13.58 -8.13
N THR A 464 -1.51 14.44 -7.15
CA THR A 464 -2.17 15.73 -7.36
C THR A 464 -1.26 16.78 -7.98
N SER A 465 0.08 16.60 -7.89
CA SER A 465 1.08 17.54 -8.42
C SER A 465 1.77 17.06 -9.71
N GLY A 466 1.10 16.24 -10.51
CA GLY A 466 1.63 15.80 -11.82
C GLY A 466 2.58 14.60 -11.77
N GLY A 467 2.55 13.83 -10.69
CA GLY A 467 3.27 12.54 -10.59
C GLY A 467 4.71 12.63 -10.10
N THR A 468 5.24 13.83 -9.86
CA THR A 468 6.63 14.04 -9.41
C THR A 468 6.75 15.24 -8.48
N TRP A 469 7.75 15.22 -7.62
CA TRP A 469 8.21 16.35 -6.82
C TRP A 469 9.24 17.14 -7.63
N ARG A 470 9.14 18.47 -7.62
CA ARG A 470 10.05 19.32 -8.40
C ARG A 470 11.44 19.42 -7.79
N THR A 471 11.52 19.50 -6.45
CA THR A 471 12.79 19.68 -5.71
C THR A 471 12.84 18.76 -4.48
N LEU A 472 14.05 18.37 -4.08
CA LEU A 472 14.27 17.59 -2.87
C LEU A 472 13.87 18.39 -1.61
N LEU A 473 14.17 19.71 -1.61
CA LEU A 473 13.78 20.60 -0.52
C LEU A 473 12.24 20.61 -0.36
N GLY A 474 11.48 20.73 -1.47
CA GLY A 474 10.01 20.71 -1.40
C GLY A 474 9.44 19.37 -0.90
N LEU A 475 10.14 18.25 -1.15
CA LEU A 475 9.79 16.95 -0.59
C LEU A 475 10.15 16.87 0.90
N ALA A 476 11.29 17.42 1.30
CA ALA A 476 11.72 17.48 2.71
C ALA A 476 10.78 18.38 3.54
N ASP A 477 10.46 19.58 3.05
CA ASP A 477 9.48 20.46 3.69
C ASP A 477 8.11 19.78 3.86
N PHE A 478 7.70 19.00 2.85
CA PHE A 478 6.47 18.22 2.95
C PHE A 478 6.56 17.16 4.04
N ALA A 479 7.66 16.44 4.13
CA ALA A 479 7.86 15.41 5.16
C ALA A 479 7.74 16.02 6.58
N VAL A 480 8.38 17.16 6.82
CA VAL A 480 8.29 17.87 8.11
C VAL A 480 6.83 18.25 8.44
N VAL A 481 6.12 18.89 7.49
CA VAL A 481 4.73 19.30 7.73
C VAL A 481 3.81 18.10 7.89
N ALA A 482 4.02 17.02 7.14
CA ALA A 482 3.26 15.78 7.27
C ALA A 482 3.47 15.12 8.65
N SER A 483 4.69 15.18 9.19
CA SER A 483 4.99 14.69 10.56
C SER A 483 4.17 15.43 11.60
N TYR A 484 4.10 16.76 11.51
CA TYR A 484 3.32 17.60 12.41
C TYR A 484 1.83 17.29 12.33
N LEU A 485 1.26 17.33 11.12
CA LEU A 485 -0.17 17.08 10.91
C LEU A 485 -0.58 15.66 11.29
N SER A 486 0.27 14.66 11.04
CA SER A 486 0.01 13.30 11.48
C SER A 486 0.05 13.18 13.00
N THR A 487 1.04 13.80 13.65
CA THR A 487 1.14 13.79 15.11
C THR A 487 -0.03 14.50 15.76
N THR A 488 -0.35 15.72 15.35
CA THR A 488 -1.50 16.48 15.92
C THR A 488 -2.82 15.74 15.75
N ALA A 489 -3.05 15.12 14.58
CA ALA A 489 -4.24 14.30 14.36
C ALA A 489 -4.32 13.07 15.30
N LYS A 490 -3.19 12.43 15.63
CA LYS A 490 -3.13 11.34 16.62
C LYS A 490 -3.50 11.79 18.03
N TRP A 491 -3.32 13.07 18.32
CA TRP A 491 -3.71 13.70 19.57
C TRP A 491 -5.11 14.34 19.53
N GLY A 492 -5.87 14.14 18.45
CA GLY A 492 -7.22 14.68 18.30
C GLY A 492 -7.27 16.18 17.99
N ILE A 493 -6.14 16.80 17.63
CA ILE A 493 -6.07 18.22 17.26
C ILE A 493 -6.41 18.34 15.78
N ASP A 494 -7.40 19.19 15.46
CA ASP A 494 -7.78 19.47 14.08
C ASP A 494 -6.64 20.13 13.29
N ALA A 495 -6.56 19.83 12.00
CA ALA A 495 -5.48 20.32 11.15
C ALA A 495 -5.46 21.85 11.02
N LEU A 496 -6.63 22.51 11.00
CA LEU A 496 -6.72 23.98 10.95
C LEU A 496 -6.26 24.59 12.27
N ASP A 497 -6.66 24.00 13.40
CA ASP A 497 -6.26 24.47 14.72
C ASP A 497 -4.75 24.32 14.92
N ALA A 498 -4.18 23.16 14.55
CA ALA A 498 -2.74 22.92 14.58
C ALA A 498 -1.95 23.94 13.75
N LEU A 499 -2.42 24.21 12.52
CA LEU A 499 -1.79 25.21 11.65
C LEU A 499 -2.01 26.64 12.14
N THR A 500 -3.14 26.93 12.78
CA THR A 500 -3.40 28.24 13.37
C THR A 500 -2.41 28.49 14.52
N MET A 501 -2.26 27.54 15.44
CA MET A 501 -1.23 27.62 16.50
C MET A 501 0.16 27.85 15.91
N LEU A 502 0.53 27.06 14.90
CA LEU A 502 1.85 27.15 14.24
C LEU A 502 2.17 28.56 13.74
N PHE A 503 1.21 29.25 13.14
CA PHE A 503 1.44 30.58 12.55
C PHE A 503 1.17 31.74 13.50
N THR A 504 0.58 31.47 14.68
CA THR A 504 0.32 32.48 15.72
C THR A 504 1.41 32.46 16.79
N ASP A 505 1.51 31.34 17.49
CA ASP A 505 2.35 31.21 18.71
C ASP A 505 3.52 30.24 18.54
N GLY A 506 3.59 29.55 17.42
CA GLY A 506 4.54 28.46 17.15
C GLY A 506 3.89 27.08 17.20
N PRO A 507 4.66 26.02 16.95
CA PRO A 507 4.12 24.66 16.88
C PRO A 507 3.66 24.16 18.25
N TRP A 508 2.52 23.48 18.26
CA TRP A 508 2.18 22.64 19.40
C TRP A 508 3.25 21.55 19.57
N LEU A 509 3.72 21.32 20.79
CA LEU A 509 4.73 20.33 21.12
C LEU A 509 4.10 19.16 21.88
N PRO A 510 4.33 17.90 21.46
CA PRO A 510 3.80 16.74 22.15
C PRO A 510 4.43 16.63 23.56
N PRO A 511 3.62 16.31 24.60
CA PRO A 511 4.15 16.04 25.93
C PRO A 511 4.96 14.73 25.96
N ALA A 512 5.73 14.52 27.04
CA ALA A 512 6.54 13.32 27.21
C ALA A 512 5.71 12.07 27.51
N VAL A 513 4.48 12.23 27.95
CA VAL A 513 3.57 11.14 28.35
C VAL A 513 2.46 11.04 27.34
N ALA A 514 2.11 9.80 26.93
CA ALA A 514 0.96 9.55 26.07
C ALA A 514 -0.34 10.04 26.71
N PRO A 515 -1.37 10.39 25.92
CA PRO A 515 -2.68 10.72 26.46
C PRO A 515 -3.24 9.56 27.27
N PRO A 516 -4.01 9.83 28.33
CA PRO A 516 -4.61 8.81 29.20
C PRO A 516 -5.60 7.91 28.46
#